data_a00cbc3627141d22dcca03ca07439107
#
_entry.id   a00cbc3627141d22dcca03ca07439107
#
_cell.length_a   1.000
_cell.length_b   1.000
_cell.length_c   1.000
_cell.angle_alpha   90.00
_cell.angle_beta   90.00
_cell.angle_gamma   90.00
#
_symmetry.space_group_name_H-M   'P 1'
#
loop_
_entity.id
_entity.type
_entity.pdbx_description
1 polymer ?
#
loop_
_entity_poly.entity_id
_entity_poly.type
_entity_poly.pdbx_seq_one_letter_code
_entity_poly.pdbx_strand_id
1 'polypeptide(L)'
;MKTVALIAQKGGVGKTTLAVNLAVAAGMRTAIFDLDQQESAVIWADRRKSDMPHVEFLTERRLAEGLKAAERGHFDLAIIDTPPAAGPQAYTAAQAADLILIPCRPSLVDLDAIRRTAQLVKSAGVPAFVVFNAAPHSATTLLEDARAIVEESGLMTAPTVLRERSAYRASWPLGKAVIETEPRSNAAQEISELKNWVLAQLQVCTPSTAQGLMAASDG
;
A
#
# COMPACT_ATOMS: atom_id res chain seq x y z
N MET A 1 5.28 6.39 13.99
CA MET A 1 5.12 5.36 12.92
C MET A 1 4.17 5.90 11.86
N LYS A 2 4.40 5.61 10.58
CA LYS A 2 3.46 5.95 9.48
C LYS A 2 2.68 4.72 9.06
N THR A 3 1.46 4.93 8.54
CA THR A 3 0.56 3.84 8.19
C THR A 3 0.04 3.98 6.76
N VAL A 4 0.17 2.91 5.96
CA VAL A 4 -0.35 2.82 4.59
C VAL A 4 -1.42 1.74 4.53
N ALA A 5 -2.61 2.05 4.01
CA ALA A 5 -3.64 1.04 3.78
C ALA A 5 -3.74 0.67 2.29
N LEU A 6 -3.83 -0.62 2.00
CA LEU A 6 -4.09 -1.15 0.67
C LEU A 6 -5.56 -1.53 0.57
N ILE A 7 -6.33 -0.77 -0.21
CA ILE A 7 -7.78 -0.91 -0.30
C ILE A 7 -8.18 -1.13 -1.76
N ALA A 8 -8.88 -2.21 -2.05
CA ALA A 8 -9.51 -2.43 -3.34
C ALA A 8 -10.69 -3.37 -3.18
N GLN A 9 -11.81 -3.06 -3.83
CA GLN A 9 -13.02 -3.88 -3.74
C GLN A 9 -12.91 -5.18 -4.53
N LYS A 10 -12.01 -5.24 -5.50
CA LYS A 10 -11.85 -6.41 -6.35
C LYS A 10 -10.78 -7.36 -5.85
N GLY A 11 -11.06 -8.67 -5.92
CA GLY A 11 -10.08 -9.70 -5.65
C GLY A 11 -9.06 -9.84 -6.78
N GLY A 12 -7.84 -10.27 -6.45
CA GLY A 12 -6.81 -10.55 -7.44
C GLY A 12 -6.14 -9.34 -8.09
N VAL A 13 -6.39 -8.12 -7.62
CA VAL A 13 -5.70 -6.92 -8.10
C VAL A 13 -4.28 -6.75 -7.55
N GLY A 14 -3.86 -7.64 -6.64
CA GLY A 14 -2.49 -7.69 -6.12
C GLY A 14 -2.23 -6.86 -4.86
N LYS A 15 -3.23 -6.62 -4.00
CA LYS A 15 -3.05 -5.93 -2.71
C LYS A 15 -1.93 -6.56 -1.88
N THR A 16 -2.05 -7.83 -1.54
CA THR A 16 -1.06 -8.55 -0.73
C THR A 16 0.31 -8.59 -1.40
N THR A 17 0.37 -8.81 -2.72
CA THR A 17 1.63 -8.78 -3.47
C THR A 17 2.29 -7.40 -3.34
N LEU A 18 1.52 -6.33 -3.45
CA LEU A 18 2.02 -4.97 -3.28
C LEU A 18 2.46 -4.72 -1.83
N ALA A 19 1.67 -5.16 -0.83
CA ALA A 19 2.00 -5.03 0.59
C ALA A 19 3.37 -5.59 0.92
N VAL A 20 3.61 -6.86 0.58
CA VAL A 20 4.87 -7.54 0.92
C VAL A 20 6.07 -6.96 0.15
N ASN A 21 5.89 -6.58 -1.11
CA ASN A 21 6.97 -5.98 -1.90
C ASN A 21 7.31 -4.56 -1.42
N LEU A 22 6.34 -3.72 -1.08
CA LEU A 22 6.58 -2.40 -0.50
C LEU A 22 7.24 -2.49 0.87
N ALA A 23 6.77 -3.40 1.74
CA ALA A 23 7.33 -3.59 3.07
C ALA A 23 8.81 -3.95 3.03
N VAL A 24 9.18 -4.90 2.16
CA VAL A 24 10.60 -5.30 2.00
C VAL A 24 11.39 -4.17 1.33
N ALA A 25 10.85 -3.52 0.30
CA ALA A 25 11.53 -2.43 -0.40
C ALA A 25 11.75 -1.20 0.50
N ALA A 26 10.91 -0.98 1.51
CA ALA A 26 11.06 0.12 2.46
C ALA A 26 12.39 0.07 3.20
N GLY A 27 12.93 -1.13 3.46
CA GLY A 27 14.24 -1.30 4.09
C GLY A 27 14.32 -0.79 5.54
N MET A 28 13.16 -0.64 6.19
CA MET A 28 12.99 -0.14 7.56
C MET A 28 12.16 -1.14 8.39
N ARG A 29 12.05 -0.93 9.69
CA ARG A 29 11.22 -1.78 10.55
C ARG A 29 9.75 -1.62 10.15
N THR A 30 9.24 -2.58 9.40
CA THR A 30 7.88 -2.55 8.83
C THR A 30 7.03 -3.67 9.41
N ALA A 31 5.79 -3.35 9.82
CA ALA A 31 4.76 -4.31 10.16
C ALA A 31 3.73 -4.39 9.01
N ILE A 32 3.24 -5.59 8.72
CA ILE A 32 2.09 -5.83 7.83
C ILE A 32 0.96 -6.39 8.70
N PHE A 33 -0.19 -5.72 8.71
CA PHE A 33 -1.41 -6.20 9.33
C PHE A 33 -2.34 -6.75 8.25
N ASP A 34 -2.47 -8.08 8.20
CA ASP A 34 -3.36 -8.77 7.28
C ASP A 34 -4.76 -8.83 7.89
N LEU A 35 -5.74 -8.17 7.26
CA LEU A 35 -7.15 -8.19 7.67
C LEU A 35 -7.99 -9.15 6.82
N ASP A 36 -7.38 -9.85 5.84
CA ASP A 36 -8.06 -10.83 4.99
C ASP A 36 -8.05 -12.21 5.67
N GLN A 37 -9.21 -12.83 5.81
CA GLN A 37 -9.33 -14.18 6.37
C GLN A 37 -8.61 -15.26 5.55
N GLN A 38 -8.18 -14.95 4.32
CA GLN A 38 -7.32 -15.83 3.52
C GLN A 38 -5.86 -15.83 4.01
N GLU A 39 -5.49 -14.89 4.89
CA GLU A 39 -4.17 -14.81 5.54
C GLU A 39 -2.99 -14.88 4.55
N SER A 40 -3.18 -14.29 3.36
CA SER A 40 -2.19 -14.43 2.29
C SER A 40 -0.83 -13.81 2.65
N ALA A 41 -0.80 -12.70 3.37
CA ALA A 41 0.45 -12.09 3.82
C ALA A 41 1.12 -12.95 4.91
N VAL A 42 0.35 -13.55 5.82
CA VAL A 42 0.86 -14.49 6.84
C VAL A 42 1.46 -15.72 6.18
N ILE A 43 0.74 -16.36 5.24
CA ILE A 43 1.24 -17.52 4.48
C ILE A 43 2.54 -17.21 3.74
N TRP A 44 2.69 -15.98 3.22
CA TRP A 44 3.95 -15.55 2.61
C TRP A 44 5.06 -15.41 3.66
N ALA A 45 4.75 -14.83 4.83
CA ALA A 45 5.70 -14.66 5.93
C ALA A 45 6.21 -15.99 6.51
N ASP A 46 5.35 -17.00 6.61
CA ASP A 46 5.74 -18.36 7.08
C ASP A 46 6.82 -19.01 6.20
N ARG A 47 6.91 -18.61 4.93
CA ARG A 47 7.95 -19.07 4.01
C ARG A 47 9.23 -18.25 4.10
N ARG A 48 9.15 -17.09 4.77
CA ARG A 48 10.26 -16.14 4.86
C ARG A 48 11.25 -16.57 5.93
N LYS A 49 12.56 -16.45 5.62
CA LYS A 49 13.64 -16.76 6.56
C LYS A 49 14.13 -15.53 7.36
N SER A 50 13.47 -14.39 7.22
CA SER A 50 13.81 -13.13 7.87
C SER A 50 12.68 -12.69 8.77
N ASP A 51 12.99 -12.14 9.93
CA ASP A 51 11.99 -11.61 10.89
C ASP A 51 11.32 -10.32 10.42
N MET A 52 11.81 -9.73 9.31
CA MET A 52 11.25 -8.51 8.74
C MET A 52 10.83 -8.71 7.29
N PRO A 53 9.68 -8.11 6.89
CA PRO A 53 8.70 -7.40 7.73
C PRO A 53 8.01 -8.34 8.73
N HIS A 54 7.63 -7.81 9.90
CA HIS A 54 6.74 -8.51 10.82
C HIS A 54 5.34 -8.59 10.21
N VAL A 55 4.72 -9.76 10.18
CA VAL A 55 3.39 -9.95 9.61
C VAL A 55 2.47 -10.59 10.64
N GLU A 56 1.30 -10.01 10.85
CA GLU A 56 0.30 -10.50 11.81
C GLU A 56 -1.10 -10.42 11.19
N PHE A 57 -1.89 -11.50 11.33
CA PHE A 57 -3.31 -11.46 11.05
C PHE A 57 -4.05 -10.77 12.18
N LEU A 58 -4.89 -9.80 11.84
CA LEU A 58 -5.75 -9.11 12.79
C LEU A 58 -7.19 -9.01 12.27
N THR A 59 -8.14 -9.05 13.19
CA THR A 59 -9.49 -8.58 12.89
C THR A 59 -9.52 -7.05 12.91
N GLU A 60 -10.50 -6.44 12.24
CA GLU A 60 -10.67 -4.99 12.23
C GLU A 60 -10.79 -4.38 13.64
N ARG A 61 -11.35 -5.12 14.58
CA ARG A 61 -11.50 -4.69 15.99
C ARG A 61 -10.18 -4.59 16.73
N ARG A 62 -9.18 -5.39 16.33
CA ARG A 62 -7.86 -5.42 16.94
C ARG A 62 -6.84 -4.53 16.25
N LEU A 63 -7.19 -3.96 15.08
CA LEU A 63 -6.25 -3.16 14.29
C LEU A 63 -5.65 -1.99 15.09
N ALA A 64 -6.49 -1.24 15.81
CA ALA A 64 -6.02 -0.10 16.61
C ALA A 64 -5.02 -0.52 17.72
N GLU A 65 -5.23 -1.70 18.31
CA GLU A 65 -4.32 -2.27 19.32
C GLU A 65 -3.01 -2.70 18.67
N GLY A 66 -3.07 -3.39 17.52
CA GLY A 66 -1.89 -3.80 16.75
C GLY A 66 -1.03 -2.61 16.32
N LEU A 67 -1.64 -1.54 15.80
CA LEU A 67 -0.92 -0.32 15.43
C LEU A 67 -0.21 0.32 16.64
N LYS A 68 -0.89 0.43 17.79
CA LYS A 68 -0.27 0.93 19.03
C LYS A 68 0.87 0.02 19.51
N ALA A 69 0.74 -1.29 19.36
CA ALA A 69 1.79 -2.24 19.71
C ALA A 69 3.01 -2.08 18.80
N ALA A 70 2.82 -1.94 17.49
CA ALA A 70 3.88 -1.67 16.55
C ALA A 70 4.60 -0.32 16.84
N GLU A 71 3.84 0.73 17.18
CA GLU A 71 4.42 2.02 17.55
C GLU A 71 5.29 1.91 18.81
N ARG A 72 4.81 1.21 19.87
CA ARG A 72 5.62 0.90 21.06
C ARG A 72 6.84 0.03 20.76
N GLY A 73 6.72 -0.85 19.75
CA GLY A 73 7.81 -1.69 19.24
C GLY A 73 8.79 -0.94 18.34
N HIS A 74 8.67 0.37 18.20
CA HIS A 74 9.52 1.21 17.36
C HIS A 74 9.56 0.78 15.89
N PHE A 75 8.40 0.39 15.35
CA PHE A 75 8.25 0.21 13.92
C PHE A 75 8.16 1.59 13.24
N ASP A 76 8.74 1.69 12.05
CA ASP A 76 8.77 2.93 11.27
C ASP A 76 7.53 3.05 10.38
N LEU A 77 7.09 1.90 9.84
CA LEU A 77 6.01 1.80 8.86
C LEU A 77 5.06 0.65 9.24
N ALA A 78 3.75 0.89 9.12
CA ALA A 78 2.74 -0.14 9.11
C ALA A 78 2.05 -0.19 7.74
N ILE A 79 1.84 -1.39 7.20
CA ILE A 79 1.04 -1.61 5.99
C ILE A 79 -0.18 -2.45 6.39
N ILE A 80 -1.37 -1.97 6.04
CA ILE A 80 -2.62 -2.68 6.29
C ILE A 80 -3.09 -3.30 4.97
N ASP A 81 -3.09 -4.62 4.90
CA ASP A 81 -3.65 -5.38 3.77
C ASP A 81 -5.10 -5.74 4.06
N THR A 82 -6.02 -5.35 3.18
CA THR A 82 -7.46 -5.55 3.39
C THR A 82 -8.05 -6.63 2.49
N PRO A 83 -9.16 -7.28 2.89
CA PRO A 83 -9.87 -8.20 2.00
C PRO A 83 -10.46 -7.47 0.78
N PRO A 84 -10.86 -8.21 -0.28
CA PRO A 84 -11.51 -7.65 -1.45
C PRO A 84 -12.98 -7.31 -1.15
N ALA A 85 -13.24 -6.19 -0.49
CA ALA A 85 -14.58 -5.66 -0.23
C ALA A 85 -14.55 -4.21 0.24
N ALA A 86 -15.67 -3.48 0.11
CA ALA A 86 -15.90 -2.22 0.79
C ALA A 86 -16.59 -2.48 2.15
N GLY A 87 -16.03 -3.40 2.92
CA GLY A 87 -16.58 -3.80 4.22
C GLY A 87 -15.98 -3.03 5.40
N PRO A 88 -16.34 -3.43 6.64
CA PRO A 88 -15.84 -2.80 7.87
C PRO A 88 -14.30 -2.76 7.94
N GLN A 89 -13.62 -3.80 7.42
CA GLN A 89 -12.16 -3.87 7.39
C GLN A 89 -11.54 -2.74 6.56
N ALA A 90 -12.08 -2.51 5.35
CA ALA A 90 -11.59 -1.45 4.46
C ALA A 90 -11.85 -0.06 5.06
N TYR A 91 -13.00 0.15 5.71
CA TYR A 91 -13.32 1.40 6.36
C TYR A 91 -12.40 1.67 7.57
N THR A 92 -12.22 0.67 8.43
CA THR A 92 -11.33 0.79 9.59
C THR A 92 -9.88 1.03 9.17
N ALA A 93 -9.42 0.33 8.13
CA ALA A 93 -8.09 0.53 7.56
C ALA A 93 -7.92 1.94 6.97
N ALA A 94 -8.94 2.44 6.24
CA ALA A 94 -8.91 3.80 5.68
C ALA A 94 -8.80 4.87 6.75
N GLN A 95 -9.53 4.73 7.87
CA GLN A 95 -9.48 5.69 8.97
C GLN A 95 -8.18 5.64 9.78
N ALA A 96 -7.50 4.49 9.79
CA ALA A 96 -6.25 4.31 10.51
C ALA A 96 -4.99 4.70 9.70
N ALA A 97 -5.15 4.99 8.41
CA ALA A 97 -4.04 5.25 7.50
C ALA A 97 -3.63 6.72 7.43
N ASP A 98 -2.35 6.98 7.20
CA ASP A 98 -1.83 8.28 6.74
C ASP A 98 -1.92 8.41 5.22
N LEU A 99 -1.91 7.28 4.49
CA LEU A 99 -1.98 7.21 3.04
C LEU A 99 -2.72 5.94 2.60
N ILE A 100 -3.56 6.07 1.59
CA ILE A 100 -4.27 4.94 0.99
C ILE A 100 -3.74 4.70 -0.42
N LEU A 101 -3.36 3.44 -0.71
CA LEU A 101 -3.06 2.98 -2.05
C LEU A 101 -4.20 2.06 -2.52
N ILE A 102 -4.65 2.29 -3.76
CA ILE A 102 -5.73 1.54 -4.39
C ILE A 102 -5.15 0.77 -5.59
N PRO A 103 -4.66 -0.46 -5.40
CA PRO A 103 -4.20 -1.26 -6.52
C PRO A 103 -5.36 -1.56 -7.48
N CYS A 104 -5.15 -1.29 -8.76
CA CYS A 104 -6.14 -1.47 -9.81
C CYS A 104 -5.47 -1.97 -11.09
N ARG A 105 -6.05 -2.97 -11.74
CA ARG A 105 -5.64 -3.32 -13.10
C ARG A 105 -6.24 -2.30 -14.07
N PRO A 106 -5.54 -1.91 -15.13
CA PRO A 106 -6.08 -1.02 -16.14
C PRO A 106 -7.05 -1.78 -17.06
N SER A 107 -8.15 -2.29 -16.50
CA SER A 107 -9.22 -2.98 -17.24
C SER A 107 -10.56 -2.33 -16.90
N LEU A 108 -11.48 -2.26 -17.86
CA LEU A 108 -12.80 -1.66 -17.65
C LEU A 108 -13.52 -2.25 -16.43
N VAL A 109 -13.44 -3.56 -16.27
CA VAL A 109 -14.10 -4.27 -15.15
C VAL A 109 -13.51 -3.89 -13.78
N ASP A 110 -12.21 -3.59 -13.71
CA ASP A 110 -11.56 -3.16 -12.47
C ASP A 110 -11.81 -1.67 -12.21
N LEU A 111 -11.87 -0.86 -13.27
CA LEU A 111 -12.16 0.57 -13.20
C LEU A 111 -13.59 0.86 -12.74
N ASP A 112 -14.57 0.02 -13.08
CA ASP A 112 -15.95 0.14 -12.56
C ASP A 112 -16.01 0.05 -11.02
N ALA A 113 -15.09 -0.69 -10.40
CA ALA A 113 -15.01 -0.78 -8.94
C ALA A 113 -14.39 0.48 -8.29
N ILE A 114 -13.67 1.30 -9.06
CA ILE A 114 -12.98 2.50 -8.55
C ILE A 114 -13.97 3.51 -7.98
N ARG A 115 -15.11 3.74 -8.63
CA ARG A 115 -16.13 4.72 -8.17
C ARG A 115 -16.61 4.42 -6.75
N ARG A 116 -16.81 3.13 -6.42
CA ARG A 116 -17.23 2.72 -5.06
C ARG A 116 -16.08 2.83 -4.07
N THR A 117 -14.86 2.50 -4.48
CA THR A 117 -13.67 2.69 -3.65
C THR A 117 -13.44 4.17 -3.38
N ALA A 118 -13.63 5.04 -4.36
CA ALA A 118 -13.53 6.50 -4.22
C ALA A 118 -14.47 7.06 -3.14
N GLN A 119 -15.72 6.58 -3.10
CA GLN A 119 -16.67 7.00 -2.06
C GLN A 119 -16.19 6.63 -0.64
N LEU A 120 -15.68 5.40 -0.48
CA LEU A 120 -15.14 4.93 0.80
C LEU A 120 -13.94 5.78 1.25
N VAL A 121 -12.94 5.97 0.40
CA VAL A 121 -11.72 6.69 0.78
C VAL A 121 -11.95 8.19 0.96
N LYS A 122 -12.88 8.79 0.21
CA LYS A 122 -13.29 10.19 0.43
C LYS A 122 -13.90 10.42 1.80
N SER A 123 -14.68 9.46 2.32
CA SER A 123 -15.28 9.57 3.65
C SER A 123 -14.24 9.50 4.78
N ALA A 124 -13.08 8.90 4.53
CA ALA A 124 -11.98 8.84 5.50
C ALA A 124 -11.17 10.14 5.57
N GLY A 125 -11.22 10.99 4.53
CA GLY A 125 -10.46 12.24 4.48
C GLY A 125 -8.94 12.08 4.39
N VAL A 126 -8.47 10.87 4.03
CA VAL A 126 -7.05 10.51 3.92
C VAL A 126 -6.61 10.58 2.47
N PRO A 127 -5.41 11.09 2.16
CA PRO A 127 -4.86 11.05 0.80
C PRO A 127 -4.90 9.64 0.22
N ALA A 128 -5.49 9.50 -0.98
CA ALA A 128 -5.69 8.21 -1.63
C ALA A 128 -5.27 8.27 -3.11
N PHE A 129 -4.51 7.26 -3.53
CA PHE A 129 -3.99 7.18 -4.89
C PHE A 129 -4.20 5.80 -5.50
N VAL A 130 -4.63 5.79 -6.75
CA VAL A 130 -4.71 4.56 -7.53
C VAL A 130 -3.31 4.18 -8.02
N VAL A 131 -2.90 2.95 -7.77
CA VAL A 131 -1.67 2.34 -8.28
C VAL A 131 -2.06 1.36 -9.38
N PHE A 132 -1.76 1.68 -10.64
CA PHE A 132 -1.96 0.72 -11.70
C PHE A 132 -1.03 -0.47 -11.53
N ASN A 133 -1.62 -1.65 -11.39
CA ASN A 133 -0.93 -2.90 -11.11
C ASN A 133 -1.23 -3.96 -12.17
N ALA A 134 -0.27 -4.85 -12.40
CA ALA A 134 -0.35 -5.91 -13.41
C ALA A 134 -0.76 -5.38 -14.80
N ALA A 135 -0.26 -4.18 -15.15
CA ALA A 135 -0.53 -3.58 -16.45
C ALA A 135 0.21 -4.32 -17.56
N PRO A 136 -0.44 -4.64 -18.70
CA PRO A 136 0.24 -5.21 -19.85
C PRO A 136 1.35 -4.30 -20.38
N HIS A 137 2.39 -4.88 -20.97
CA HIS A 137 3.54 -4.10 -21.49
C HIS A 137 3.16 -3.10 -22.59
N SER A 138 2.20 -3.46 -23.42
CA SER A 138 1.74 -2.67 -24.58
C SER A 138 0.56 -1.73 -24.28
N ALA A 139 0.24 -1.49 -23.00
CA ALA A 139 -1.02 -0.85 -22.59
C ALA A 139 -0.93 0.69 -22.49
N THR A 140 -0.31 1.40 -23.41
CA THR A 140 -0.16 2.86 -23.32
C THR A 140 -1.51 3.56 -23.38
N THR A 141 -2.27 3.37 -24.46
CA THR A 141 -3.63 3.96 -24.62
C THR A 141 -4.57 3.51 -23.51
N LEU A 142 -4.54 2.22 -23.16
CA LEU A 142 -5.35 1.69 -22.08
C LEU A 142 -5.08 2.39 -20.73
N LEU A 143 -3.82 2.74 -20.45
CA LEU A 143 -3.45 3.46 -19.23
C LEU A 143 -3.88 4.92 -19.28
N GLU A 144 -3.87 5.58 -20.44
CA GLU A 144 -4.38 6.93 -20.61
C GLU A 144 -5.88 6.98 -20.36
N ASP A 145 -6.65 6.07 -20.97
CA ASP A 145 -8.10 5.95 -20.73
C ASP A 145 -8.41 5.63 -19.26
N ALA A 146 -7.63 4.72 -18.65
CA ALA A 146 -7.78 4.35 -17.26
C ALA A 146 -7.51 5.54 -16.31
N ARG A 147 -6.52 6.39 -16.61
CA ARG A 147 -6.24 7.61 -15.84
C ARG A 147 -7.41 8.57 -15.88
N ALA A 148 -7.99 8.80 -17.06
CA ALA A 148 -9.15 9.67 -17.22
C ALA A 148 -10.34 9.21 -16.35
N ILE A 149 -10.64 7.90 -16.35
CA ILE A 149 -11.71 7.31 -15.52
C ILE A 149 -11.42 7.49 -14.02
N VAL A 150 -10.17 7.33 -13.59
CA VAL A 150 -9.76 7.54 -12.19
C VAL A 150 -9.96 9.01 -11.80
N GLU A 151 -9.54 9.95 -12.64
CA GLU A 151 -9.68 11.39 -12.43
C GLU A 151 -11.16 11.81 -12.37
N GLU A 152 -12.01 11.29 -13.25
CA GLU A 152 -13.47 11.49 -13.21
C GLU A 152 -14.08 11.00 -11.89
N SER A 153 -13.50 9.96 -11.29
CA SER A 153 -13.91 9.47 -9.98
C SER A 153 -13.42 10.36 -8.82
N GLY A 154 -12.64 11.43 -9.14
CA GLY A 154 -12.06 12.35 -8.18
C GLY A 154 -10.95 11.75 -7.34
N LEU A 155 -10.22 10.79 -7.90
CA LEU A 155 -9.00 10.21 -7.35
C LEU A 155 -7.80 10.63 -8.21
N MET A 156 -6.62 10.55 -7.61
CA MET A 156 -5.34 10.73 -8.31
C MET A 156 -4.68 9.37 -8.54
N THR A 157 -3.78 9.31 -9.53
CA THR A 157 -2.96 8.12 -9.79
C THR A 157 -1.54 8.31 -9.26
N ALA A 158 -0.95 7.25 -8.74
CA ALA A 158 0.49 7.21 -8.50
C ALA A 158 1.25 7.32 -9.84
N PRO A 159 2.44 7.95 -9.86
CA PRO A 159 3.21 8.11 -11.10
C PRO A 159 3.72 6.78 -11.65
N THR A 160 4.06 5.83 -10.77
CA THR A 160 4.62 4.54 -11.13
C THR A 160 3.51 3.55 -11.49
N VAL A 161 3.70 2.86 -12.62
CA VAL A 161 2.85 1.75 -13.07
C VAL A 161 3.60 0.45 -12.86
N LEU A 162 2.99 -0.47 -12.12
CA LEU A 162 3.54 -1.82 -11.95
C LEU A 162 3.05 -2.72 -13.10
N ARG A 163 3.99 -3.24 -13.89
CA ARG A 163 3.67 -4.10 -15.02
C ARG A 163 3.44 -5.56 -14.59
N GLU A 164 2.70 -6.31 -15.40
CA GLU A 164 2.60 -7.75 -15.19
C GLU A 164 3.97 -8.41 -15.45
N ARG A 165 4.51 -9.07 -14.40
CA ARG A 165 5.84 -9.68 -14.48
C ARG A 165 5.85 -11.04 -13.78
N SER A 166 6.55 -12.00 -14.39
CA SER A 166 6.73 -13.33 -13.81
C SER A 166 7.51 -13.31 -12.49
N ALA A 167 8.37 -12.31 -12.29
CA ALA A 167 9.16 -12.13 -11.07
C ALA A 167 8.31 -12.13 -9.79
N TYR A 168 7.13 -11.51 -9.80
CA TYR A 168 6.22 -11.54 -8.65
C TYR A 168 5.72 -12.95 -8.32
N ARG A 169 5.42 -13.76 -9.35
CA ARG A 169 5.00 -15.14 -9.15
C ARG A 169 6.15 -16.04 -8.70
N ALA A 170 7.36 -15.79 -9.20
CA ALA A 170 8.54 -16.56 -8.87
C ALA A 170 9.05 -16.28 -7.44
N SER A 171 8.95 -15.04 -6.95
CA SER A 171 9.40 -14.66 -5.60
C SER A 171 8.45 -15.14 -4.48
N TRP A 172 7.15 -15.25 -4.77
CA TRP A 172 6.11 -15.58 -3.79
C TRP A 172 6.33 -16.91 -3.03
N PRO A 173 6.60 -18.06 -3.69
CA PRO A 173 6.82 -19.33 -3.00
C PRO A 173 8.05 -19.33 -2.09
N LEU A 174 8.96 -18.38 -2.29
CA LEU A 174 10.21 -18.27 -1.54
C LEU A 174 10.08 -17.39 -0.29
N GLY A 175 8.91 -16.78 -0.04
CA GLY A 175 8.72 -15.78 1.01
C GLY A 175 9.60 -14.54 0.79
N LYS A 176 9.87 -14.20 -0.48
CA LYS A 176 10.73 -13.09 -0.87
C LYS A 176 9.98 -12.05 -1.69
N ALA A 177 10.49 -10.82 -1.68
CA ALA A 177 10.09 -9.77 -2.60
C ALA A 177 10.94 -9.80 -3.87
N VAL A 178 10.47 -9.14 -4.94
CA VAL A 178 11.19 -9.08 -6.23
C VAL A 178 12.56 -8.42 -6.12
N ILE A 179 12.73 -7.46 -5.21
CA ILE A 179 14.02 -6.80 -4.98
C ILE A 179 15.07 -7.75 -4.36
N GLU A 180 14.63 -8.83 -3.72
CA GLU A 180 15.51 -9.83 -3.11
C GLU A 180 15.86 -10.96 -4.07
N THR A 181 14.95 -11.30 -5.00
CA THR A 181 15.16 -12.39 -5.97
C THR A 181 15.80 -11.91 -7.26
N GLU A 182 15.36 -10.74 -7.73
CA GLU A 182 15.78 -10.17 -9.02
C GLU A 182 16.06 -8.66 -8.87
N PRO A 183 17.10 -8.23 -8.09
CA PRO A 183 17.32 -6.82 -7.72
C PRO A 183 17.59 -5.87 -8.90
N ARG A 184 17.97 -6.41 -10.04
CA ARG A 184 18.24 -5.63 -11.28
C ARG A 184 17.10 -5.69 -12.30
N SER A 185 15.98 -6.35 -11.94
CA SER A 185 14.83 -6.47 -12.86
C SER A 185 14.01 -5.17 -12.89
N ASN A 186 13.26 -5.00 -13.97
CA ASN A 186 12.30 -3.91 -14.05
C ASN A 186 11.21 -3.99 -12.95
N ALA A 187 10.87 -5.20 -12.47
CA ALA A 187 9.95 -5.35 -11.34
C ALA A 187 10.53 -4.72 -10.06
N ALA A 188 11.81 -4.96 -9.77
CA ALA A 188 12.50 -4.37 -8.62
C ALA A 188 12.62 -2.85 -8.75
N GLN A 189 12.88 -2.35 -9.96
CA GLN A 189 12.93 -0.91 -10.23
C GLN A 189 11.56 -0.26 -10.00
N GLU A 190 10.48 -0.79 -10.57
CA GLU A 190 9.11 -0.27 -10.41
C GLU A 190 8.70 -0.21 -8.94
N ILE A 191 8.96 -1.26 -8.17
CA ILE A 191 8.67 -1.29 -6.72
C ILE A 191 9.50 -0.25 -5.97
N SER A 192 10.78 -0.08 -6.33
CA SER A 192 11.67 0.90 -5.70
C SER A 192 11.22 2.33 -5.98
N GLU A 193 10.80 2.63 -7.21
CA GLU A 193 10.24 3.92 -7.59
C GLU A 193 8.93 4.21 -6.83
N LEU A 194 8.01 3.24 -6.81
CA LEU A 194 6.76 3.38 -6.06
C LEU A 194 7.01 3.60 -4.57
N LYS A 195 7.92 2.82 -3.96
CA LYS A 195 8.32 2.96 -2.57
C LYS A 195 8.86 4.37 -2.28
N ASN A 196 9.76 4.88 -3.11
CA ASN A 196 10.32 6.22 -2.94
C ASN A 196 9.23 7.29 -2.98
N TRP A 197 8.31 7.18 -3.91
CA TRP A 197 7.18 8.08 -4.03
C TRP A 197 6.23 7.97 -2.81
N VAL A 198 5.89 6.77 -2.36
CA VAL A 198 5.05 6.54 -1.16
C VAL A 198 5.68 7.18 0.08
N LEU A 199 6.98 6.99 0.30
CA LEU A 199 7.67 7.58 1.44
C LEU A 199 7.69 9.12 1.37
N ALA A 200 7.81 9.69 0.18
CA ALA A 200 7.70 11.14 -0.01
C ALA A 200 6.29 11.66 0.31
N GLN A 201 5.23 10.96 -0.11
CA GLN A 201 3.85 11.33 0.25
C GLN A 201 3.64 11.30 1.77
N LEU A 202 4.15 10.30 2.45
CA LEU A 202 4.03 10.19 3.91
C LEU A 202 4.77 11.30 4.68
N GLN A 203 5.81 11.92 4.11
CA GLN A 203 6.50 13.06 4.70
C GLN A 203 5.70 14.36 4.52
N VAL A 204 5.06 14.56 3.38
CA VAL A 204 4.20 15.73 3.12
C VAL A 204 2.95 15.71 4.02
N CYS A 205 2.42 14.55 4.34
CA CYS A 205 1.27 14.39 5.24
C CYS A 205 1.60 14.62 6.73
N THR A 206 2.83 15.02 7.09
CA THR A 206 3.17 15.39 8.47
C THR A 206 2.95 16.88 8.63
N PRO A 207 2.05 17.38 9.52
CA PRO A 207 2.01 18.82 9.84
C PRO A 207 3.38 19.22 10.38
N SER A 208 3.99 20.21 9.75
CA SER A 208 5.26 20.80 10.21
C SER A 208 5.12 21.29 11.64
N THR A 209 5.67 20.55 12.61
CA THR A 209 5.91 21.02 13.98
C THR A 209 7.16 21.87 13.98
N ALA A 210 7.20 22.90 13.14
CA ALA A 210 8.29 23.88 13.07
C ALA A 210 7.74 25.30 13.23
N GLN A 211 7.09 25.56 14.38
CA GLN A 211 6.92 26.93 14.89
C GLN A 211 6.93 26.88 16.41
N GLY A 212 8.11 27.04 17.00
CA GLY A 212 8.22 27.08 18.45
C GLY A 212 9.64 27.15 18.99
N LEU A 213 10.53 27.85 18.30
CA LEU A 213 11.85 28.19 18.89
C LEU A 213 12.37 29.53 18.36
N MET A 214 11.60 30.61 18.57
CA MET A 214 12.14 32.00 18.51
C MET A 214 11.25 32.89 19.36
N ALA A 215 11.43 32.86 20.67
CA ALA A 215 11.07 33.97 21.58
C ALA A 215 11.57 33.67 22.97
N ALA A 216 12.87 33.75 23.19
CA ALA A 216 13.48 33.94 24.54
C ALA A 216 14.94 34.38 24.38
N SER A 217 15.15 35.58 23.86
CA SER A 217 16.35 36.35 24.12
C SER A 217 16.00 37.80 23.89
N ASP A 218 15.54 38.46 24.98
CA ASP A 218 15.73 39.87 25.23
C ASP A 218 14.92 40.21 26.51
N GLY A 219 15.66 40.40 27.62
CA GLY A 219 15.14 40.85 28.88
C GLY A 219 16.17 40.70 30.00
#